data_2d074343cd2524fafe78c7e29c58ad8b
#
_entry.id   2d074343cd2524fafe78c7e29c58ad8b
#
_cell.length_a   1.000
_cell.length_b   1.000
_cell.length_c   1.000
_cell.angle_alpha   90.00
_cell.angle_beta   90.00
_cell.angle_gamma   90.00
#
_symmetry.space_group_name_H-M   'P 1'
#
loop_
_entity.id
_entity.type
_entity.pdbx_description
1 polymer ?
#
loop_
_entity_poly.entity_id
_entity_poly.type
_entity_poly.pdbx_seq_one_letter_code
_entity_poly.pdbx_strand_id
1 'polypeptide(L)'
;SSDVCSSDLGIKVQIVTDYNGIGKLQYISAQMEVTFIDTEYTDIVIITAIIPTGIWNEFQNKVIEATNAKAQITELKTVFFANVSGNIVVYD
;
A
#
# COMPACT_ATOMS: atom_id res chain seq x y z
N SER A 1 26.46 10.74 -5.67
CA SER A 1 26.24 10.48 -5.75
C SER A 1 25.57 9.89 -5.96
N SER A 2 25.36 9.65 -5.98
CA SER A 2 24.92 9.26 -6.05
C SER A 2 24.35 8.47 -6.23
N ASP A 3 24.01 8.14 -6.48
CA ASP A 3 23.56 7.39 -6.72
C ASP A 3 23.01 6.54 -6.39
N VAL A 4 22.80 6.47 -6.27
CA VAL A 4 22.53 5.49 -5.84
C VAL A 4 21.30 5.04 -5.48
N CYS A 5 20.95 4.01 -5.29
CA CYS A 5 19.86 3.39 -4.80
C CYS A 5 19.54 3.89 -3.44
N SER A 6 18.72 4.85 -3.30
CA SER A 6 18.29 5.18 -1.97
C SER A 6 17.08 4.35 -1.69
N SER A 7 17.11 3.61 -0.60
CA SER A 7 15.94 2.94 -0.12
C SER A 7 15.11 3.94 0.67
N ASP A 8 13.81 3.90 0.43
CA ASP A 8 12.87 4.78 1.11
C ASP A 8 12.21 4.02 2.25
N LEU A 9 11.75 4.76 3.24
CA LEU A 9 11.05 4.18 4.37
C LEU A 9 9.56 4.03 4.02
N GLY A 10 9.04 2.85 4.18
CA GLY A 10 7.65 2.57 3.90
C GLY A 10 7.01 1.81 5.03
N ILE A 11 5.69 1.76 5.03
CA ILE A 11 4.93 1.06 6.05
C ILE A 11 4.24 -0.12 5.39
N LYS A 12 4.54 -1.31 5.87
CA LYS A 12 3.85 -2.51 5.41
C LYS A 12 2.51 -2.56 6.11
N VAL A 13 1.44 -2.57 5.32
CA VAL A 13 0.09 -2.51 5.86
C VAL A 13 -0.74 -3.63 5.28
N GLN A 14 -1.76 -4.02 6.02
CA GLN A 14 -2.75 -4.98 5.58
C GLN A 14 -4.08 -4.27 5.51
N ILE A 15 -4.71 -4.33 4.34
CA ILE A 15 -6.00 -3.67 4.13
C ILE A 15 -7.04 -4.76 3.89
N VAL A 16 -8.07 -4.75 4.71
CA VAL A 16 -9.16 -5.72 4.61
C VAL A 16 -10.40 -5.01 4.10
N THR A 17 -10.93 -5.48 2.99
CA THR A 17 -12.13 -4.90 2.39
C THR A 17 -12.95 -6.02 1.73
N ASP A 18 -14.11 -5.68 1.20
CA ASP A 18 -14.90 -6.62 0.45
C ASP A 18 -14.61 -6.47 -1.05
N TYR A 19 -15.31 -7.29 -1.84
CA TYR A 19 -15.09 -7.26 -3.29
C TYR A 19 -15.54 -5.96 -3.92
N ASN A 20 -16.49 -5.27 -3.30
CA ASN A 20 -16.92 -3.97 -3.80
C ASN A 20 -15.86 -2.90 -3.60
N GLY A 21 -15.07 -3.03 -2.54
CA GLY A 21 -14.06 -2.02 -2.24
C GLY A 21 -12.75 -2.19 -2.99
N ILE A 22 -12.50 -3.40 -3.53
CA ILE A 22 -11.19 -3.67 -4.13
C ILE A 22 -10.93 -2.75 -5.32
N GLY A 23 -11.93 -2.47 -6.13
CA GLY A 23 -11.74 -1.57 -7.28
C GLY A 23 -11.35 -0.18 -6.85
N LYS A 24 -11.93 0.30 -5.77
CA LYS A 24 -11.57 1.62 -5.24
C LYS A 24 -10.14 1.65 -4.75
N LEU A 25 -9.72 0.59 -4.08
CA LEU A 25 -8.34 0.49 -3.59
C LEU A 25 -7.36 0.44 -4.75
N GLN A 26 -7.68 -0.31 -5.80
CA GLN A 26 -6.83 -0.37 -6.98
C GLN A 26 -6.69 1.01 -7.63
N TYR A 27 -7.78 1.75 -7.69
CA TYR A 27 -7.74 3.09 -8.26
C TYR A 27 -6.85 4.01 -7.42
N ILE A 28 -7.01 3.97 -6.10
CA ILE A 28 -6.21 4.81 -5.21
C ILE A 28 -4.73 4.44 -5.32
N SER A 29 -4.42 3.15 -5.36
CA SER A 29 -3.03 2.73 -5.46
C SER A 29 -2.40 3.23 -6.75
N ALA A 30 -3.15 3.20 -7.84
CA ALA A 30 -2.63 3.71 -9.11
C ALA A 30 -2.41 5.21 -9.06
N GLN A 31 -3.33 5.94 -8.43
CA GLN A 31 -3.21 7.39 -8.31
C GLN A 31 -1.99 7.79 -7.47
N MET A 32 -1.75 7.08 -6.40
CA MET A 32 -0.69 7.43 -5.46
C MET A 32 0.59 6.65 -5.69
N GLU A 33 0.63 5.85 -6.76
CA GLU A 33 1.79 5.04 -7.12
C GLU A 33 2.18 4.09 -5.99
N VAL A 34 1.18 3.50 -5.37
CA VAL A 34 1.37 2.50 -4.33
C VAL A 34 1.31 1.11 -4.97
N THR A 35 2.21 0.23 -4.57
CA THR A 35 2.25 -1.11 -5.11
C THR A 35 1.72 -2.11 -4.10
N PHE A 36 0.75 -2.92 -4.53
CA PHE A 36 0.28 -4.04 -3.73
C PHE A 36 1.25 -5.20 -3.91
N ILE A 37 1.80 -5.70 -2.80
CA ILE A 37 2.76 -6.80 -2.86
C ILE A 37 2.08 -8.16 -2.76
N ASP A 38 0.87 -8.19 -2.23
CA ASP A 38 0.13 -9.45 -2.12
C ASP A 38 -1.36 -9.13 -2.04
N THR A 39 -2.17 -10.02 -2.58
CA THR A 39 -3.62 -9.88 -2.51
C THR A 39 -4.20 -11.27 -2.32
N GLU A 40 -5.06 -11.41 -1.33
CA GLU A 40 -5.67 -12.68 -1.03
C GLU A 40 -7.18 -12.56 -1.17
N TYR A 41 -7.78 -13.48 -1.89
CA TYR A 41 -9.22 -13.51 -2.11
C TYR A 41 -9.82 -14.66 -1.33
N THR A 42 -10.60 -14.34 -0.32
CA THR A 42 -11.34 -15.31 0.47
C THR A 42 -12.78 -14.81 0.52
N ASP A 43 -13.44 -14.95 1.65
CA ASP A 43 -14.75 -14.33 1.83
C ASP A 43 -14.64 -12.81 1.76
N ILE A 44 -13.45 -12.29 2.06
CA ILE A 44 -13.13 -10.89 1.99
C ILE A 44 -11.84 -10.77 1.17
N VAL A 45 -11.46 -9.53 0.87
CA VAL A 45 -10.22 -9.26 0.14
C VAL A 45 -9.20 -8.71 1.14
N ILE A 46 -8.04 -9.34 1.19
CA ILE A 46 -6.96 -8.93 2.07
C ILE A 46 -5.77 -8.51 1.20
N ILE A 47 -5.36 -7.28 1.32
CA ILE A 47 -4.30 -6.71 0.49
C ILE A 47 -3.14 -6.32 1.37
N THR A 48 -1.94 -6.76 1.00
CA THR A 48 -0.71 -6.33 1.66
C THR A 48 0.00 -5.35 0.73
N ALA A 49 0.34 -4.20 1.25
CA ALA A 49 0.95 -3.15 0.44
C ALA A 49 2.01 -2.42 1.25
N ILE A 50 2.92 -1.78 0.53
CA ILE A 50 3.94 -0.91 1.13
C ILE A 50 3.57 0.51 0.78
N ILE A 51 3.35 1.34 1.79
CA ILE A 51 2.94 2.73 1.60
C ILE A 51 4.10 3.63 2.03
N PRO A 52 4.60 4.48 1.15
CA PRO A 52 5.64 5.44 1.55
C PRO A 52 5.15 6.30 2.70
N THR A 53 6.05 6.55 3.67
CA THR A 53 5.67 7.32 4.85
C THR A 53 5.23 8.74 4.49
N GLY A 54 5.75 9.28 3.41
CA GLY A 54 5.40 10.65 2.99
C GLY A 54 3.97 10.80 2.55
N ILE A 55 3.32 9.73 2.12
CA ILE A 55 1.93 9.79 1.66
C ILE A 55 1.00 8.96 2.53
N TRP A 56 1.51 8.46 3.65
CA TRP A 56 0.75 7.54 4.49
C TRP A 56 -0.58 8.15 4.96
N ASN A 57 -0.52 9.38 5.46
CA ASN A 57 -1.73 10.05 5.94
C ASN A 57 -2.74 10.25 4.81
N GLU A 58 -2.25 10.70 3.67
CA GLU A 58 -3.13 10.94 2.53
C GLU A 58 -3.74 9.65 2.03
N PHE A 59 -2.94 8.59 1.98
CA PHE A 59 -3.44 7.29 1.54
C PHE A 59 -4.56 6.80 2.45
N GLN A 60 -4.37 6.89 3.75
CA GLN A 60 -5.40 6.49 4.70
C GLN A 60 -6.69 7.26 4.47
N ASN A 61 -6.58 8.57 4.33
CA ASN A 61 -7.77 9.40 4.13
C ASN A 61 -8.51 9.02 2.87
N LYS A 62 -7.78 8.79 1.78
CA LYS A 62 -8.41 8.42 0.52
C LYS A 62 -9.13 7.07 0.63
N VAL A 63 -8.51 6.11 1.28
CA VAL A 63 -9.12 4.80 1.46
C VAL A 63 -10.38 4.90 2.33
N ILE A 64 -10.28 5.64 3.41
CA ILE A 64 -11.41 5.81 4.32
C ILE A 64 -12.58 6.46 3.60
N GLU A 65 -12.30 7.52 2.84
CA GLU A 65 -13.35 8.20 2.11
C GLU A 65 -13.96 7.33 1.01
N ALA A 66 -13.12 6.62 0.29
CA ALA A 66 -13.60 5.81 -0.83
C ALA A 66 -14.47 4.65 -0.36
N THR A 67 -14.18 4.11 0.82
CA THR A 67 -14.90 2.94 1.33
C THR A 67 -15.84 3.29 2.49
N ASN A 68 -16.00 4.57 2.81
CA ASN A 68 -16.81 5.03 3.94
C ASN A 68 -16.36 4.38 5.25
N ALA A 69 -15.05 4.28 5.40
CA ALA A 69 -14.42 3.68 6.58
C ALA A 69 -14.73 2.19 6.75
N LYS A 70 -15.20 1.54 5.71
CA LYS A 70 -15.47 0.10 5.78
C LYS A 70 -14.20 -0.73 5.63
N ALA A 71 -13.21 -0.22 4.90
CA ALA A 71 -11.95 -0.93 4.78
C ALA A 71 -11.15 -0.77 6.07
N GLN A 72 -10.52 -1.85 6.48
CA GLN A 72 -9.71 -1.86 7.69
C GLN A 72 -8.24 -1.82 7.30
N ILE A 73 -7.50 -0.86 7.83
CA ILE A 73 -6.08 -0.73 7.54
C ILE A 73 -5.32 -1.03 8.82
N THR A 74 -4.41 -2.00 8.75
CA THR A 74 -3.60 -2.39 9.89
C THR A 74 -2.14 -2.20 9.54
N GLU A 75 -1.42 -1.43 10.34
CA GLU A 75 0.03 -1.32 10.19
C GLU A 75 0.68 -2.58 10.70
N LEU A 76 1.47 -3.23 9.86
CA LEU A 76 2.18 -4.44 10.24
C LEU A 76 3.56 -4.11 10.76
N LYS A 77 4.35 -3.41 9.94
CA LYS A 77 5.68 -2.98 10.37
C LYS A 77 6.21 -1.96 9.38
N THR A 78 7.27 -1.28 9.78
CA THR A 78 7.96 -0.33 8.90
C THR A 78 9.11 -1.08 8.22
N VAL A 79 9.24 -0.88 6.92
CA VAL A 79 10.25 -1.56 6.13
C VAL A 79 10.93 -0.55 5.23
N PHE A 80 12.10 -0.92 4.72
CA PHE A 80 12.76 -0.15 3.67
C PHE A 80 12.45 -0.79 2.34
N PHE A 81 12.22 0.05 1.34
CA PHE A 81 11.96 -0.45 0.01
C PHE A 81 12.70 0.41 -1.01
N ALA A 82 12.94 -0.16 -2.19
CA ALA A 82 13.57 0.56 -3.27
C ALA A 82 12.87 0.20 -4.57
N ASN A 83 12.79 1.18 -5.46
CA ASN A 83 12.24 0.96 -6.79
C ASN A 83 13.41 0.77 -7.75
N VAL A 84 13.59 -0.46 -8.20
CA VAL A 84 14.70 -0.81 -9.07
C VAL A 84 14.15 -1.31 -10.39
N SER A 85 14.41 -0.56 -11.46
CA SER A 85 13.99 -0.95 -12.82
C SER A 85 12.49 -1.26 -12.89
N GLY A 86 11.68 -0.47 -12.19
CA GLY A 86 10.25 -0.66 -12.20
C GLY A 86 9.73 -1.71 -11.25
N ASN A 87 10.61 -2.37 -10.52
CA ASN A 87 10.23 -3.38 -9.54
C ASN A 87 10.48 -2.86 -8.14
N ILE A 88 9.63 -3.27 -7.23
CA ILE A 88 9.81 -2.92 -5.83
C ILE A 88 10.56 -4.03 -5.12
N VAL A 89 11.64 -3.64 -4.45
CA VAL A 89 12.43 -4.54 -3.63
C VAL A 89 12.23 -4.12 -2.18
N VAL A 90 11.82 -5.04 -1.34
CA VAL A 90 11.53 -4.75 0.06
C VAL A 90 12.63 -5.35 0.93
N TYR A 91 13.15 -4.53 1.82
CA TYR A 91 14.18 -4.95 2.78
C TYR A 91 13.55 -4.99 4.16
N ASP A 92 13.65 -6.11 4.78
CA ASP A 92 13.09 -6.30 6.12
C ASP A 92 14.09 -5.93 7.20
#